data_c2a0ffd522b8066aa9c8612282a2b5c2
#
_entry.id   c2a0ffd522b8066aa9c8612282a2b5c2
#
_cell.length_a   1.000
_cell.length_b   1.000
_cell.length_c   1.000
_cell.angle_alpha   90.00
_cell.angle_beta   90.00
_cell.angle_gamma   90.00
#
_symmetry.space_group_name_H-M   'P 1'
#
loop_
_entity.id
_entity.type
_entity.pdbx_description
1 polymer ?
#
loop_
_entity_poly.entity_id
_entity_poly.type
_entity_poly.pdbx_seq_one_letter_code
_entity_poly.pdbx_strand_id
1 'polypeptide(L)'
;LHDALPILITQGVDAIIVHCADSNGIMTGVRKAQDAGILVLTIGTPAAEDTFLRTGVDYYESGYTMAKAAADKLGGKGKFIILEGPAGASNAIERLNGINTGLSEYEGIEIVASQTANFKRTEGMSVTENLIQQYTDVDAVIACNDESALGAVQALTAANMNDVLVCGFDCRR
;
A
#
# COMPACT_ATOMS: atom_id res chain seq x y z
N LEU A 1 10.35 -10.67 12.19
CA LEU A 1 9.89 -11.64 11.17
C LEU A 1 11.05 -12.39 10.50
N HIS A 2 12.23 -11.76 10.30
CA HIS A 2 13.41 -12.45 9.75
C HIS A 2 13.86 -13.66 10.58
N ASP A 3 13.59 -13.65 11.88
CA ASP A 3 14.00 -14.73 12.80
C ASP A 3 13.00 -15.90 12.86
N ALA A 4 11.79 -15.74 12.35
CA ALA A 4 10.77 -16.79 12.41
C ALA A 4 11.04 -17.95 11.44
N LEU A 5 11.49 -17.67 10.22
CA LEU A 5 11.78 -18.71 9.22
C LEU A 5 12.87 -19.69 9.67
N PRO A 6 14.05 -19.24 10.18
CA PRO A 6 15.06 -20.16 10.71
C PRO A 6 14.55 -21.07 11.84
N ILE A 7 13.67 -20.55 12.71
CA ILE A 7 13.07 -21.34 13.79
C ILE A 7 12.17 -22.44 13.21
N LEU A 8 11.29 -22.10 12.28
CA LEU A 8 10.36 -23.06 11.65
C LEU A 8 11.12 -24.13 10.85
N ILE A 9 12.19 -23.75 10.15
CA ILE A 9 13.07 -24.69 9.44
C ILE A 9 13.70 -25.67 10.42
N THR A 10 14.22 -25.17 11.56
CA THR A 10 14.84 -26.01 12.59
C THR A 10 13.82 -26.97 13.25
N GLN A 11 12.56 -26.55 13.35
CA GLN A 11 11.47 -27.38 13.87
C GLN A 11 11.02 -28.46 12.89
N GLY A 12 11.45 -28.41 11.63
CA GLY A 12 11.13 -29.41 10.62
C GLY A 12 9.65 -29.44 10.25
N VAL A 13 9.02 -28.27 10.12
CA VAL A 13 7.61 -28.18 9.67
C VAL A 13 7.47 -28.58 8.20
N ASP A 14 6.32 -29.12 7.81
CA ASP A 14 6.06 -29.55 6.43
C ASP A 14 5.76 -28.37 5.49
N ALA A 15 5.17 -27.30 6.02
CA ALA A 15 4.81 -26.12 5.24
C ALA A 15 4.88 -24.83 6.07
N ILE A 16 5.14 -23.71 5.38
CA ILE A 16 5.15 -22.37 5.97
C ILE A 16 4.20 -21.50 5.13
N ILE A 17 3.25 -20.85 5.80
CA ILE A 17 2.41 -19.80 5.21
C ILE A 17 2.95 -18.46 5.69
N VAL A 18 3.31 -17.57 4.77
CA VAL A 18 3.93 -16.30 5.10
C VAL A 18 3.26 -15.12 4.39
N HIS A 19 3.08 -14.02 5.13
CA HIS A 19 2.78 -12.71 4.58
C HIS A 19 4.06 -11.88 4.64
N CYS A 20 4.60 -11.48 3.50
CA CYS A 20 5.88 -10.81 3.43
C CYS A 20 5.76 -9.33 3.80
N ALA A 21 6.55 -8.85 4.75
CA ALA A 21 6.67 -7.42 5.02
C ALA A 21 7.59 -6.72 4.00
N ASP A 22 8.59 -7.45 3.52
CA ASP A 22 9.53 -7.07 2.46
C ASP A 22 9.72 -8.26 1.54
N SER A 23 9.34 -8.10 0.28
CA SER A 23 9.34 -9.16 -0.72
C SER A 23 10.74 -9.67 -1.05
N ASN A 24 11.74 -8.81 -1.05
CA ASN A 24 13.14 -9.16 -1.31
C ASN A 24 13.86 -9.63 -0.03
N GLY A 25 13.65 -8.92 1.07
CA GLY A 25 14.33 -9.20 2.34
C GLY A 25 14.05 -10.59 2.89
N ILE A 26 12.89 -11.18 2.57
CA ILE A 26 12.53 -12.52 3.03
C ILE A 26 13.18 -13.65 2.22
N MET A 27 13.73 -13.37 1.03
CA MET A 27 14.14 -14.40 0.07
C MET A 27 15.21 -15.36 0.59
N THR A 28 16.15 -14.88 1.39
CA THR A 28 17.16 -15.77 2.00
C THR A 28 16.55 -16.85 2.87
N GLY A 29 15.51 -16.51 3.63
CA GLY A 29 14.76 -17.47 4.46
C GLY A 29 13.89 -18.40 3.62
N VAL A 30 13.22 -17.88 2.60
CA VAL A 30 12.38 -18.65 1.68
C VAL A 30 13.19 -19.73 0.98
N ARG A 31 14.34 -19.37 0.38
CA ARG A 31 15.23 -20.35 -0.29
C ARG A 31 15.71 -21.44 0.64
N LYS A 32 16.14 -21.07 1.88
CA LYS A 32 16.55 -22.06 2.89
C LYS A 32 15.44 -23.02 3.28
N ALA A 33 14.19 -22.54 3.36
CA ALA A 33 13.04 -23.41 3.64
C ALA A 33 12.77 -24.36 2.48
N GLN A 34 12.82 -23.86 1.24
CA GLN A 34 12.66 -24.68 0.03
C GLN A 34 13.78 -25.73 -0.12
N ASP A 35 15.03 -25.35 0.15
CA ASP A 35 16.20 -26.26 0.15
C ASP A 35 16.05 -27.38 1.20
N ALA A 36 15.37 -27.09 2.31
CA ALA A 36 15.02 -28.08 3.34
C ALA A 36 13.79 -28.93 3.00
N GLY A 37 13.20 -28.75 1.81
CA GLY A 37 12.01 -29.49 1.37
C GLY A 37 10.70 -29.00 1.96
N ILE A 38 10.67 -27.82 2.60
CA ILE A 38 9.49 -27.23 3.21
C ILE A 38 8.69 -26.48 2.15
N LEU A 39 7.39 -26.72 2.10
CA LEU A 39 6.48 -25.99 1.20
C LEU A 39 6.31 -24.55 1.70
N VAL A 40 6.61 -23.56 0.85
CA VAL A 40 6.40 -22.16 1.20
C VAL A 40 5.22 -21.60 0.39
N LEU A 41 4.22 -21.08 1.10
CA LEU A 41 3.05 -20.42 0.54
C LEU A 41 3.05 -18.97 0.93
N THR A 42 2.78 -18.06 -0.02
CA THR A 42 2.64 -16.63 0.28
C THR A 42 1.18 -16.19 0.19
N ILE A 43 0.76 -15.36 1.15
CA ILE A 43 -0.56 -14.73 1.17
C ILE A 43 -0.43 -13.21 1.21
N GLY A 44 -1.32 -12.50 0.52
CA GLY A 44 -1.26 -11.04 0.43
C GLY A 44 0.01 -10.58 -0.28
N THR A 45 0.97 -9.96 0.44
CA THR A 45 2.25 -9.55 -0.14
C THR A 45 3.11 -10.77 -0.46
N PRO A 46 3.47 -11.00 -1.74
CA PRO A 46 4.27 -12.16 -2.13
C PRO A 46 5.75 -11.97 -1.80
N ALA A 47 6.49 -13.07 -1.82
CA ALA A 47 7.95 -13.05 -1.96
C ALA A 47 8.34 -12.58 -3.38
N ALA A 48 9.57 -12.10 -3.55
CA ALA A 48 10.05 -11.59 -4.84
C ALA A 48 10.26 -12.68 -5.89
N GLU A 49 10.43 -13.93 -5.47
CA GLU A 49 10.58 -15.09 -6.34
C GLU A 49 9.44 -16.10 -6.09
N ASP A 50 9.31 -17.06 -6.99
CA ASP A 50 8.24 -18.05 -6.93
C ASP A 50 8.30 -18.90 -5.65
N THR A 51 7.13 -19.11 -5.08
CA THR A 51 6.87 -20.01 -3.96
C THR A 51 5.91 -21.11 -4.41
N PHE A 52 5.68 -22.15 -3.58
CA PHE A 52 4.80 -23.27 -3.93
C PHE A 52 3.38 -22.81 -4.35
N LEU A 53 2.86 -21.81 -3.63
CA LEU A 53 1.58 -21.18 -3.94
C LEU A 53 1.61 -19.71 -3.55
N ARG A 54 1.07 -18.87 -4.42
CA ARG A 54 0.81 -17.46 -4.15
C ARG A 54 -0.69 -17.21 -4.21
N THR A 55 -1.25 -16.55 -3.21
CA THR A 55 -2.64 -16.08 -3.23
C THR A 55 -2.71 -14.63 -2.77
N GLY A 56 -3.55 -13.85 -3.45
CA GLY A 56 -3.71 -12.41 -3.18
C GLY A 56 -4.63 -11.78 -4.21
N VAL A 57 -4.77 -10.47 -4.14
CA VAL A 57 -5.49 -9.66 -5.14
C VAL A 57 -4.50 -9.09 -6.16
N ASP A 58 -5.01 -8.65 -7.30
CA ASP A 58 -4.26 -7.82 -8.23
C ASP A 58 -4.15 -6.40 -7.63
N TYR A 59 -2.98 -6.10 -7.07
CA TYR A 59 -2.76 -4.82 -6.40
C TYR A 59 -2.62 -3.67 -7.38
N TYR A 60 -2.10 -3.91 -8.58
CA TYR A 60 -2.06 -2.90 -9.62
C TYR A 60 -3.48 -2.51 -10.05
N GLU A 61 -4.30 -3.50 -10.42
CA GLU A 61 -5.67 -3.27 -10.86
C GLU A 61 -6.52 -2.61 -9.76
N SER A 62 -6.31 -3.00 -8.49
CA SER A 62 -7.00 -2.36 -7.37
C SER A 62 -6.64 -0.89 -7.18
N GLY A 63 -5.35 -0.55 -7.33
CA GLY A 63 -4.89 0.84 -7.30
C GLY A 63 -5.42 1.66 -8.48
N TYR A 64 -5.38 1.10 -9.67
CA TYR A 64 -5.89 1.71 -10.89
C TYR A 64 -7.39 2.01 -10.79
N THR A 65 -8.19 1.03 -10.40
CA THR A 65 -9.65 1.20 -10.25
C THR A 65 -10.00 2.24 -9.19
N MET A 66 -9.30 2.24 -8.03
CA MET A 66 -9.51 3.22 -6.97
C MET A 66 -9.18 4.65 -7.46
N ALA A 67 -8.07 4.81 -8.17
CA ALA A 67 -7.65 6.10 -8.73
C ALA A 67 -8.67 6.65 -9.73
N LYS A 68 -9.15 5.81 -10.63
CA LYS A 68 -10.18 6.19 -11.59
C LYS A 68 -11.49 6.58 -10.91
N ALA A 69 -11.94 5.80 -9.92
CA ALA A 69 -13.15 6.13 -9.17
C ALA A 69 -13.05 7.48 -8.44
N ALA A 70 -11.86 7.81 -7.88
CA ALA A 70 -11.61 9.09 -7.25
C ALA A 70 -11.61 10.24 -8.29
N ALA A 71 -10.92 10.03 -9.42
CA ALA A 71 -10.87 10.99 -10.52
C ALA A 71 -12.26 11.28 -11.10
N ASP A 72 -13.04 10.25 -11.39
CA ASP A 72 -14.40 10.37 -11.92
C ASP A 72 -15.32 11.14 -10.95
N LYS A 73 -15.20 10.86 -9.64
CA LYS A 73 -15.96 11.55 -8.60
C LYS A 73 -15.69 13.06 -8.57
N LEU A 74 -14.48 13.48 -8.92
CA LEU A 74 -14.06 14.88 -9.01
C LEU A 74 -14.19 15.47 -10.42
N GLY A 75 -14.80 14.73 -11.35
CA GLY A 75 -15.00 15.19 -12.73
C GLY A 75 -13.72 15.29 -13.56
N GLY A 76 -12.72 14.45 -13.26
CA GLY A 76 -11.48 14.33 -14.00
C GLY A 76 -10.48 15.46 -13.78
N LYS A 77 -10.59 16.20 -12.69
CA LYS A 77 -9.69 17.33 -12.36
C LYS A 77 -9.49 17.47 -10.86
N GLY A 78 -8.39 18.12 -10.47
CA GLY A 78 -8.09 18.43 -9.07
C GLY A 78 -6.66 18.09 -8.67
N LYS A 79 -6.31 18.48 -7.45
CA LYS A 79 -5.01 18.28 -6.83
C LYS A 79 -5.06 17.10 -5.87
N PHE A 80 -4.18 16.14 -6.11
CA PHE A 80 -4.16 14.87 -5.40
C PHE A 80 -2.88 14.72 -4.57
N ILE A 81 -3.03 14.23 -3.33
CA ILE A 81 -1.94 13.71 -2.51
C ILE A 81 -2.03 12.19 -2.52
N ILE A 82 -0.88 11.51 -2.64
CA ILE A 82 -0.78 10.06 -2.51
C ILE A 82 -0.03 9.71 -1.23
N LEU A 83 -0.63 8.84 -0.40
CA LEU A 83 0.02 8.25 0.77
C LEU A 83 0.46 6.84 0.41
N GLU A 84 1.77 6.68 0.20
CA GLU A 84 2.37 5.43 -0.23
C GLU A 84 2.51 4.42 0.92
N GLY A 85 2.64 3.15 0.56
CA GLY A 85 3.02 2.11 1.50
C GLY A 85 4.54 1.96 1.66
N PRO A 86 5.00 0.91 2.38
CA PRO A 86 6.42 0.62 2.55
C PRO A 86 7.11 0.32 1.22
N ALA A 87 8.27 0.94 0.97
CA ALA A 87 9.01 0.80 -0.28
C ALA A 87 9.51 -0.63 -0.58
N GLY A 88 9.66 -1.49 0.45
CA GLY A 88 10.07 -2.89 0.29
C GLY A 88 8.92 -3.87 0.03
N ALA A 89 7.66 -3.43 0.07
CA ALA A 89 6.49 -4.28 -0.09
C ALA A 89 5.97 -4.22 -1.53
N SER A 90 6.00 -5.34 -2.26
CA SER A 90 5.57 -5.38 -3.67
C SER A 90 4.11 -4.98 -3.84
N ASN A 91 3.22 -5.35 -2.91
CA ASN A 91 1.82 -4.92 -2.93
C ASN A 91 1.64 -3.40 -2.84
N ALA A 92 2.53 -2.70 -2.12
CA ALA A 92 2.53 -1.24 -2.06
C ALA A 92 2.99 -0.64 -3.39
N ILE A 93 4.06 -1.18 -3.97
CA ILE A 93 4.63 -0.73 -5.25
C ILE A 93 3.62 -0.95 -6.38
N GLU A 94 3.05 -2.14 -6.48
CA GLU A 94 2.07 -2.48 -7.52
C GLU A 94 0.84 -1.56 -7.43
N ARG A 95 0.29 -1.34 -6.22
CA ARG A 95 -0.85 -0.46 -6.00
C ARG A 95 -0.53 0.99 -6.35
N LEU A 96 0.64 1.50 -5.94
CA LEU A 96 1.08 2.85 -6.28
C LEU A 96 1.22 3.03 -7.80
N ASN A 97 1.77 2.03 -8.51
CA ASN A 97 1.86 2.05 -9.97
C ASN A 97 0.47 2.10 -10.61
N GLY A 98 -0.48 1.32 -10.10
CA GLY A 98 -1.87 1.37 -10.55
C GLY A 98 -2.51 2.75 -10.33
N ILE A 99 -2.32 3.34 -9.13
CA ILE A 99 -2.81 4.69 -8.81
C ILE A 99 -2.25 5.71 -9.79
N ASN A 100 -0.94 5.73 -9.98
CA ASN A 100 -0.29 6.67 -10.89
C ASN A 100 -0.79 6.51 -12.33
N THR A 101 -0.95 5.27 -12.81
CA THR A 101 -1.47 5.01 -14.15
C THR A 101 -2.92 5.50 -14.27
N GLY A 102 -3.78 5.18 -13.31
CA GLY A 102 -5.19 5.58 -13.35
C GLY A 102 -5.38 7.10 -13.33
N LEU A 103 -4.58 7.84 -12.53
CA LEU A 103 -4.64 9.30 -12.49
C LEU A 103 -4.05 9.94 -13.76
N SER A 104 -3.02 9.34 -14.36
CA SER A 104 -2.37 9.88 -15.57
C SER A 104 -3.28 9.93 -16.81
N GLU A 105 -4.40 9.23 -16.79
CA GLU A 105 -5.40 9.26 -17.87
C GLU A 105 -6.26 10.54 -17.88
N TYR A 106 -6.12 11.40 -16.87
CA TYR A 106 -6.89 12.63 -16.72
C TYR A 106 -5.98 13.86 -16.77
N GLU A 107 -6.04 14.62 -17.86
CA GLU A 107 -5.22 15.83 -18.07
C GLU A 107 -5.46 16.93 -16.99
N GLY A 108 -6.64 16.92 -16.36
CA GLY A 108 -7.01 17.89 -15.33
C GLY A 108 -6.57 17.54 -13.92
N ILE A 109 -5.90 16.39 -13.72
CA ILE A 109 -5.42 15.95 -12.40
C ILE A 109 -3.93 16.26 -12.23
N GLU A 110 -3.61 16.86 -11.11
CA GLU A 110 -2.25 17.12 -10.66
C GLU A 110 -1.94 16.33 -9.38
N ILE A 111 -0.91 15.48 -9.40
CA ILE A 111 -0.37 14.86 -8.19
C ILE A 111 0.60 15.85 -7.57
N VAL A 112 0.16 16.58 -6.54
CA VAL A 112 0.96 17.62 -5.89
C VAL A 112 1.98 17.05 -4.90
N ALA A 113 1.72 15.87 -4.35
CA ALA A 113 2.65 15.16 -3.48
C ALA A 113 2.39 13.66 -3.48
N SER A 114 3.47 12.88 -3.34
CA SER A 114 3.43 11.44 -3.08
C SER A 114 4.47 11.12 -2.01
N GLN A 115 4.03 10.61 -0.86
CA GLN A 115 4.90 10.38 0.28
C GLN A 115 4.49 9.12 1.06
N THR A 116 5.49 8.37 1.55
CA THR A 116 5.22 7.14 2.30
C THR A 116 4.59 7.42 3.67
N ALA A 117 3.56 6.65 3.98
CA ALA A 117 2.92 6.57 5.29
C ALA A 117 3.06 5.16 5.90
N ASN A 118 3.86 4.27 5.27
CA ASN A 118 4.24 2.95 5.77
C ASN A 118 3.06 2.08 6.24
N PHE A 119 1.85 2.27 5.67
CA PHE A 119 0.61 1.61 6.09
C PHE A 119 0.21 1.87 7.54
N LYS A 120 0.66 2.98 8.13
CA LYS A 120 0.37 3.33 9.53
C LYS A 120 -0.50 4.57 9.65
N ARG A 121 -1.51 4.51 10.52
CA ARG A 121 -2.42 5.63 10.79
C ARG A 121 -1.69 6.86 11.32
N THR A 122 -0.76 6.68 12.25
CA THR A 122 0.02 7.78 12.82
C THR A 122 0.89 8.48 11.79
N GLU A 123 1.49 7.72 10.88
CA GLU A 123 2.30 8.29 9.79
C GLU A 123 1.40 8.93 8.72
N GLY A 124 0.26 8.30 8.37
CA GLY A 124 -0.74 8.90 7.50
C GLY A 124 -1.24 10.26 8.01
N MET A 125 -1.50 10.35 9.32
CA MET A 125 -1.89 11.61 9.96
C MET A 125 -0.77 12.67 9.86
N SER A 126 0.45 12.36 10.34
CA SER A 126 1.53 13.35 10.39
C SER A 126 2.00 13.80 9.00
N VAL A 127 2.04 12.87 8.02
CA VAL A 127 2.37 13.21 6.62
C VAL A 127 1.30 14.12 6.04
N THR A 128 0.02 13.82 6.24
CA THR A 128 -1.07 14.66 5.74
C THR A 128 -1.05 16.04 6.41
N GLU A 129 -0.86 16.13 7.73
CA GLU A 129 -0.73 17.42 8.43
C GLU A 129 0.36 18.32 7.85
N ASN A 130 1.52 17.74 7.50
CA ASN A 130 2.61 18.48 6.89
C ASN A 130 2.28 18.93 5.45
N LEU A 131 1.67 18.04 4.65
CA LEU A 131 1.40 18.31 3.24
C LEU A 131 0.29 19.35 3.04
N ILE A 132 -0.76 19.34 3.86
CA ILE A 132 -1.85 20.33 3.75
C ILE A 132 -1.43 21.75 4.20
N GLN A 133 -0.33 21.90 4.92
CA GLN A 133 0.25 23.23 5.19
C GLN A 133 0.88 23.81 3.92
N GLN A 134 1.41 22.97 3.04
CA GLN A 134 2.03 23.38 1.79
C GLN A 134 1.00 23.45 0.64
N TYR A 135 0.06 22.50 0.61
CA TYR A 135 -0.97 22.35 -0.43
C TYR A 135 -2.36 22.56 0.17
N THR A 136 -2.74 23.84 0.35
CA THR A 136 -3.98 24.22 1.05
C THR A 136 -5.25 24.02 0.20
N ASP A 137 -5.11 23.76 -1.09
CA ASP A 137 -6.17 23.60 -2.09
C ASP A 137 -6.23 22.18 -2.67
N VAL A 138 -5.86 21.18 -1.85
CA VAL A 138 -5.96 19.77 -2.22
C VAL A 138 -7.41 19.33 -2.31
N ASP A 139 -7.74 18.55 -3.35
CA ASP A 139 -9.09 18.03 -3.61
C ASP A 139 -9.25 16.56 -3.16
N ALA A 140 -8.15 15.79 -3.18
CA ALA A 140 -8.19 14.39 -2.78
C ALA A 140 -6.90 13.90 -2.12
N VAL A 141 -7.05 12.90 -1.23
CA VAL A 141 -5.97 12.07 -0.70
C VAL A 141 -6.28 10.62 -1.05
N ILE A 142 -5.37 9.97 -1.80
CA ILE A 142 -5.44 8.53 -2.08
C ILE A 142 -4.37 7.83 -1.24
N ALA A 143 -4.79 6.94 -0.35
CA ALA A 143 -3.88 6.17 0.48
C ALA A 143 -3.81 4.70 0.01
N CYS A 144 -2.61 4.14 0.00
CA CYS A 144 -2.38 2.75 -0.37
C CYS A 144 -2.98 1.74 0.63
N ASN A 145 -3.50 2.18 1.78
CA ASN A 145 -4.28 1.37 2.69
C ASN A 145 -5.20 2.21 3.60
N ASP A 146 -6.16 1.54 4.27
CA ASP A 146 -7.13 2.20 5.14
C ASP A 146 -6.53 2.83 6.40
N GLU A 147 -5.48 2.24 6.99
CA GLU A 147 -4.86 2.84 8.16
C GLU A 147 -4.27 4.23 7.83
N SER A 148 -3.57 4.36 6.72
CA SER A 148 -3.06 5.66 6.26
C SER A 148 -4.19 6.61 5.88
N ALA A 149 -5.25 6.12 5.22
CA ALA A 149 -6.44 6.91 4.89
C ALA A 149 -7.14 7.46 6.14
N LEU A 150 -7.33 6.63 7.17
CA LEU A 150 -7.92 7.06 8.44
C LEU A 150 -7.06 8.10 9.17
N GLY A 151 -5.73 8.00 9.03
CA GLY A 151 -4.81 9.04 9.49
C GLY A 151 -5.01 10.36 8.75
N ALA A 152 -5.14 10.31 7.42
CA ALA A 152 -5.43 11.49 6.60
C ALA A 152 -6.76 12.14 6.97
N VAL A 153 -7.83 11.34 7.17
CA VAL A 153 -9.13 11.86 7.63
C VAL A 153 -9.01 12.62 8.95
N GLN A 154 -8.23 12.10 9.91
CA GLN A 154 -8.00 12.79 11.19
C GLN A 154 -7.31 14.15 11.00
N ALA A 155 -6.25 14.21 10.18
CA ALA A 155 -5.53 15.44 9.88
C ALA A 155 -6.41 16.48 9.18
N LEU A 156 -7.15 16.05 8.15
CA LEU A 156 -8.06 16.91 7.39
C LEU A 156 -9.21 17.44 8.26
N THR A 157 -9.79 16.60 9.11
CA THR A 157 -10.84 17.01 10.05
C THR A 157 -10.33 18.05 11.04
N ALA A 158 -9.12 17.87 11.60
CA ALA A 158 -8.49 18.83 12.49
C ALA A 158 -8.20 20.18 11.82
N ALA A 159 -7.93 20.17 10.51
CA ALA A 159 -7.72 21.36 9.69
C ALA A 159 -9.03 21.97 9.13
N ASN A 160 -10.20 21.42 9.45
CA ASN A 160 -11.51 21.78 8.87
C ASN A 160 -11.60 21.62 7.34
N MET A 161 -10.82 20.73 6.74
CA MET A 161 -10.81 20.40 5.31
C MET A 161 -11.72 19.18 5.04
N ASN A 162 -12.99 19.25 5.43
CA ASN A 162 -13.92 18.11 5.39
C ASN A 162 -14.44 17.77 3.99
N ASP A 163 -14.23 18.64 3.03
CA ASP A 163 -14.67 18.44 1.64
C ASP A 163 -13.63 17.67 0.78
N VAL A 164 -12.43 17.43 1.32
CA VAL A 164 -11.38 16.68 0.64
C VAL A 164 -11.79 15.20 0.54
N LEU A 165 -11.78 14.65 -0.67
CA LEU A 165 -12.05 13.24 -0.90
C LEU A 165 -10.92 12.38 -0.35
N VAL A 166 -11.23 11.37 0.47
CA VAL A 166 -10.22 10.40 0.95
C VAL A 166 -10.60 9.01 0.48
N CYS A 167 -9.64 8.33 -0.15
CA CYS A 167 -9.77 6.93 -0.57
C CYS A 167 -8.71 6.07 0.11
N GLY A 168 -9.08 4.86 0.51
CA GLY A 168 -8.22 3.84 1.10
C GLY A 168 -8.43 2.48 0.48
N PHE A 169 -7.69 1.48 0.94
CA PHE A 169 -7.75 0.09 0.52
C PHE A 169 -7.73 -0.80 1.77
N ASP A 170 -8.48 -1.87 1.80
CA ASP A 170 -8.64 -2.98 2.75
C ASP A 170 -10.09 -3.13 3.28
N CYS A 171 -10.99 -2.17 3.04
CA CYS A 171 -12.41 -2.19 3.48
C CYS A 171 -12.58 -2.33 4.99
N ARG A 172 -11.75 -1.65 5.79
CA ARG A 172 -11.97 -1.58 7.25
C ARG A 172 -13.18 -0.70 7.56
N ARG A 173 -14.05 -1.22 8.42
CA ARG A 173 -15.23 -0.50 8.95
C ARG A 173 -14.89 0.21 10.23
#